data_19e9b5a02b2cfc071486497d8119fb1d
#
_entry.id   19e9b5a02b2cfc071486497d8119fb1d
#
_cell.length_a   1.000
_cell.length_b   1.000
_cell.length_c   1.000
_cell.angle_alpha   90.00
_cell.angle_beta   90.00
_cell.angle_gamma   90.00
#
_symmetry.space_group_name_H-M   'P 1'
#
loop_
_entity.id
_entity.type
_entity.pdbx_description
1 polymer ?
#
loop_
_entity_poly.entity_id
_entity_poly.type
_entity_poly.pdbx_seq_one_letter_code
_entity_poly.pdbx_strand_id
1 'polypeptide(L)'
;KNIMATAVLKAIRNKHKKANIIVITSHPDVFIDNPNVNKVLVHGTVSGIYKDYIAGKDNKVFITDPYSASDYLTESKNLIEIWCNLCDVPYKDELPEIFLSKSEIEYFAPFYKLDKPIMVIQPCGGPIEQPLKYNWVRDVPPVVMQDIINAFKDEYAIVHIKRQDQMTYENTTAALDSWRSIAVLLMMSKRRVLIDSSAQHIAAALGLPSMVLWIGTSSKVFGYEMHANVDASTPDKEINLDHMYYQRLPLFEDISKCPYT
;
A
#
# COMPACT_ATOMS: atom_id res chain seq x y z
N LYS A 1 1.06 4.89 0.88
CA LYS A 1 1.61 5.96 1.75
C LYS A 1 0.75 6.15 3.01
N ASN A 2 -0.55 6.50 2.91
CA ASN A 2 -1.37 6.76 4.12
C ASN A 2 -1.49 5.55 5.06
N ILE A 3 -1.54 4.32 4.54
CA ILE A 3 -1.59 3.11 5.37
C ILE A 3 -0.27 2.96 6.16
N MET A 4 0.88 3.17 5.53
CA MET A 4 2.17 3.13 6.22
C MET A 4 2.29 4.24 7.29
N ALA A 5 1.67 5.41 7.06
CA ALA A 5 1.66 6.50 8.03
C ALA A 5 1.00 6.12 9.37
N THR A 6 0.12 5.13 9.41
CA THR A 6 -0.50 4.67 10.66
C THR A 6 0.52 4.08 11.63
N ALA A 7 1.57 3.42 11.12
CA ALA A 7 2.70 2.94 11.93
C ALA A 7 3.50 4.12 12.53
N VAL A 8 3.74 5.16 11.73
CA VAL A 8 4.43 6.37 12.20
C VAL A 8 3.62 7.09 13.27
N LEU A 9 2.29 7.17 13.09
CA LEU A 9 1.38 7.75 14.10
C LEU A 9 1.39 6.97 15.40
N LYS A 10 1.50 5.64 15.35
CA LYS A 10 1.69 4.80 16.53
C LYS A 10 3.01 5.12 17.24
N ALA A 11 4.11 5.27 16.50
CA ALA A 11 5.39 5.66 17.07
C ALA A 11 5.33 7.08 17.70
N ILE A 12 4.65 8.03 17.04
CA ILE A 12 4.40 9.38 17.58
C ILE A 12 3.57 9.29 18.87
N ARG A 13 2.50 8.50 18.89
CA ARG A 13 1.65 8.30 20.08
C ARG A 13 2.45 7.68 21.23
N ASN A 14 3.32 6.72 20.94
CA ASN A 14 4.15 6.08 21.95
C ASN A 14 5.13 7.06 22.63
N LYS A 15 5.71 7.97 21.85
CA LYS A 15 6.59 9.03 22.37
C LYS A 15 5.80 10.14 23.07
N HIS A 16 4.67 10.53 22.53
CA HIS A 16 3.84 11.66 22.97
C HIS A 16 2.47 11.20 23.45
N LYS A 17 2.43 10.41 24.54
CA LYS A 17 1.23 9.72 25.04
C LYS A 17 0.01 10.62 25.29
N LYS A 18 0.25 11.88 25.66
CA LYS A 18 -0.81 12.86 26.01
C LYS A 18 -1.09 13.88 24.88
N ALA A 19 -0.39 13.80 23.77
CA ALA A 19 -0.55 14.75 22.68
C ALA A 19 -1.93 14.61 22.03
N ASN A 20 -2.49 15.74 21.61
CA ASN A 20 -3.65 15.76 20.72
C ASN A 20 -3.15 15.64 19.27
N ILE A 21 -3.21 14.44 18.70
CA ILE A 21 -2.70 14.15 17.37
C ILE A 21 -3.79 14.41 16.35
N ILE A 22 -3.52 15.33 15.42
CA ILE A 22 -4.40 15.71 14.33
C ILE A 22 -3.73 15.35 13.02
N VAL A 23 -4.44 14.58 12.18
CA VAL A 23 -3.99 14.19 10.84
C VAL A 23 -4.74 15.00 9.79
N ILE A 24 -4.02 15.58 8.84
CA ILE A 24 -4.58 16.29 7.69
C ILE A 24 -4.23 15.48 6.45
N THR A 25 -5.24 14.96 5.76
CA THR A 25 -5.05 14.02 4.65
C THR A 25 -6.18 14.10 3.61
N SER A 26 -5.90 13.66 2.39
CA SER A 26 -6.92 13.44 1.35
C SER A 26 -7.61 12.08 1.47
N HIS A 27 -7.15 11.21 2.38
CA HIS A 27 -7.69 9.86 2.60
C HIS A 27 -8.05 9.65 4.08
N PRO A 28 -9.07 10.35 4.61
CA PRO A 28 -9.43 10.32 6.03
C PRO A 28 -9.90 8.93 6.49
N ASP A 29 -10.47 8.17 5.60
CA ASP A 29 -11.00 6.82 5.82
C ASP A 29 -9.94 5.80 6.30
N VAL A 30 -8.65 6.02 6.00
CA VAL A 30 -7.54 5.20 6.50
C VAL A 30 -7.41 5.29 8.02
N PHE A 31 -7.82 6.40 8.60
CA PHE A 31 -7.62 6.70 10.02
C PHE A 31 -8.89 6.57 10.87
N ILE A 32 -9.97 6.04 10.29
CA ILE A 32 -11.21 5.75 11.03
C ILE A 32 -10.90 4.76 12.15
N ASP A 33 -11.41 5.04 13.34
CA ASP A 33 -11.25 4.25 14.56
C ASP A 33 -9.79 4.00 15.00
N ASN A 34 -8.83 4.75 14.44
CA ASN A 34 -7.43 4.62 14.85
C ASN A 34 -7.21 5.28 16.22
N PRO A 35 -6.86 4.50 17.27
CA PRO A 35 -6.71 5.03 18.64
C PRO A 35 -5.52 5.96 18.80
N ASN A 36 -4.60 5.98 17.83
CA ASN A 36 -3.42 6.85 17.86
C ASN A 36 -3.73 8.26 17.35
N VAL A 37 -4.92 8.49 16.78
CA VAL A 37 -5.33 9.76 16.18
C VAL A 37 -6.52 10.33 16.94
N ASN A 38 -6.46 11.61 17.32
CA ASN A 38 -7.58 12.28 17.99
C ASN A 38 -8.54 12.94 17.01
N LYS A 39 -8.03 13.40 15.87
CA LYS A 39 -8.84 14.07 14.85
C LYS A 39 -8.24 13.89 13.46
N VAL A 40 -9.11 13.69 12.49
CA VAL A 40 -8.74 13.66 11.07
C VAL A 40 -9.43 14.81 10.36
N LEU A 41 -8.68 15.57 9.58
CA LEU A 41 -9.16 16.68 8.77
C LEU A 41 -8.87 16.38 7.29
N VAL A 42 -9.84 16.71 6.44
CA VAL A 42 -9.67 16.51 5.00
C VAL A 42 -8.87 17.67 4.42
N HIS A 43 -7.77 17.36 3.76
CA HIS A 43 -6.90 18.34 3.13
C HIS A 43 -7.68 19.19 2.10
N GLY A 44 -7.49 20.50 2.16
CA GLY A 44 -8.13 21.45 1.24
C GLY A 44 -9.59 21.83 1.57
N THR A 45 -10.23 21.19 2.56
CA THR A 45 -11.63 21.47 2.92
C THR A 45 -11.80 22.23 4.24
N VAL A 46 -10.77 22.31 5.05
CA VAL A 46 -10.84 22.90 6.39
C VAL A 46 -10.27 24.31 6.38
N SER A 47 -11.11 25.28 6.67
CA SER A 47 -10.70 26.67 6.94
C SER A 47 -10.26 26.83 8.39
N GLY A 48 -9.40 27.80 8.67
CA GLY A 48 -9.04 28.18 10.04
C GLY A 48 -8.02 27.28 10.74
N ILE A 49 -7.40 26.30 10.06
CA ILE A 49 -6.42 25.36 10.66
C ILE A 49 -5.36 26.11 11.45
N TYR A 50 -4.79 27.17 10.89
CA TYR A 50 -3.74 27.94 11.57
C TYR A 50 -4.25 28.56 12.88
N LYS A 51 -5.41 29.24 12.84
CA LYS A 51 -6.02 29.87 14.02
C LYS A 51 -6.43 28.86 15.08
N ASP A 52 -7.04 27.75 14.64
CA ASP A 52 -7.68 26.80 15.56
C ASP A 52 -6.69 25.82 16.18
N TYR A 53 -5.62 25.47 15.46
CA TYR A 53 -4.71 24.40 15.88
C TYR A 53 -3.24 24.80 16.01
N ILE A 54 -2.81 25.93 15.45
CA ILE A 54 -1.39 26.32 15.42
C ILE A 54 -1.12 27.59 16.22
N ALA A 55 -1.81 28.68 15.90
CA ALA A 55 -1.52 29.98 16.47
C ALA A 55 -1.66 30.01 18.01
N GLY A 56 -0.59 30.42 18.70
CA GLY A 56 -0.55 30.56 20.15
C GLY A 56 -0.65 29.26 20.94
N LYS A 57 -0.41 28.10 20.31
CA LYS A 57 -0.47 26.78 20.95
C LYS A 57 0.91 26.13 20.98
N ASP A 58 1.18 25.37 22.04
CA ASP A 58 2.34 24.48 22.07
C ASP A 58 2.06 23.28 21.15
N ASN A 59 2.68 23.29 19.98
CA ASN A 59 2.48 22.27 18.97
C ASN A 59 3.74 21.96 18.19
N LYS A 60 3.77 20.78 17.56
CA LYS A 60 4.77 20.36 16.60
C LYS A 60 4.06 19.97 15.29
N VAL A 61 4.44 20.62 14.21
CA VAL A 61 3.86 20.36 12.88
C VAL A 61 4.85 19.54 12.07
N PHE A 62 4.38 18.41 11.52
CA PHE A 62 5.16 17.56 10.65
C PHE A 62 4.61 17.67 9.22
N ILE A 63 5.42 18.19 8.31
CA ILE A 63 5.18 18.19 6.87
C ILE A 63 6.36 17.45 6.26
N THR A 64 6.26 16.11 6.21
CA THR A 64 7.38 15.26 5.84
C THR A 64 7.03 14.42 4.60
N ASP A 65 8.01 14.31 3.70
CA ASP A 65 7.99 13.36 2.60
C ASP A 65 9.17 12.39 2.71
N PRO A 66 8.94 11.14 3.16
CA PRO A 66 10.01 10.18 3.37
C PRO A 66 10.73 9.80 2.08
N TYR A 67 10.10 10.02 0.94
CA TYR A 67 10.70 9.73 -0.35
C TYR A 67 11.81 10.71 -0.76
N SER A 68 11.92 11.85 -0.11
CA SER A 68 13.00 12.82 -0.36
C SER A 68 14.21 12.61 0.56
N ALA A 69 14.15 11.62 1.47
CA ALA A 69 15.25 11.33 2.39
C ALA A 69 16.36 10.54 1.68
N SER A 70 17.62 10.80 2.07
CA SER A 70 18.78 10.08 1.54
C SER A 70 18.69 8.57 1.81
N ASP A 71 18.22 8.16 2.99
CA ASP A 71 18.03 6.75 3.34
C ASP A 71 17.05 6.03 2.42
N TYR A 72 16.06 6.75 1.87
CA TYR A 72 15.20 6.22 0.83
C TYR A 72 15.92 6.11 -0.51
N LEU A 73 16.66 7.13 -0.90
CA LEU A 73 17.37 7.17 -2.17
C LEU A 73 18.48 6.11 -2.25
N THR A 74 19.05 5.73 -1.11
CA THR A 74 20.07 4.68 -1.00
C THR A 74 19.50 3.31 -0.59
N GLU A 75 18.19 3.19 -0.44
CA GLU A 75 17.50 1.98 0.02
C GLU A 75 18.11 1.38 1.31
N SER A 76 18.60 2.24 2.19
CA SER A 76 19.29 1.79 3.40
C SER A 76 18.34 1.32 4.49
N LYS A 77 17.08 1.78 4.47
CA LYS A 77 16.07 1.53 5.51
C LYS A 77 14.68 1.32 4.95
N ASN A 78 13.81 0.70 5.77
CA ASN A 78 12.38 0.65 5.49
C ASN A 78 11.75 2.05 5.53
N LEU A 79 10.76 2.30 4.70
CA LEU A 79 10.11 3.60 4.58
C LEU A 79 9.46 4.08 5.88
N ILE A 80 8.92 3.18 6.70
CA ILE A 80 8.33 3.53 8.01
C ILE A 80 9.42 4.01 8.96
N GLU A 81 10.59 3.33 8.99
CA GLU A 81 11.74 3.77 9.80
C GLU A 81 12.23 5.16 9.37
N ILE A 82 12.40 5.36 8.05
CA ILE A 82 12.78 6.66 7.50
C ILE A 82 11.80 7.75 7.95
N TRP A 83 10.52 7.46 7.88
CA TRP A 83 9.48 8.41 8.26
C TRP A 83 9.44 8.69 9.76
N CYS A 84 9.65 7.67 10.58
CA CYS A 84 9.83 7.84 12.03
C CYS A 84 11.01 8.76 12.34
N ASN A 85 12.15 8.57 11.65
CA ASN A 85 13.33 9.42 11.81
C ASN A 85 13.04 10.90 11.45
N LEU A 86 12.32 11.13 10.34
CA LEU A 86 11.89 12.49 9.95
C LEU A 86 10.93 13.13 10.97
N CYS A 87 10.19 12.32 11.70
CA CYS A 87 9.33 12.79 12.79
C CYS A 87 10.01 12.84 14.15
N ASP A 88 11.32 12.56 14.22
CA ASP A 88 12.09 12.49 15.48
C ASP A 88 11.42 11.56 16.50
N VAL A 89 11.00 10.38 16.07
CA VAL A 89 10.46 9.33 16.92
C VAL A 89 11.21 8.02 16.71
N PRO A 90 11.42 7.21 17.77
CA PRO A 90 12.08 5.91 17.63
C PRO A 90 11.19 4.95 16.83
N TYR A 91 11.77 4.27 15.87
CA TYR A 91 11.15 3.12 15.20
C TYR A 91 11.40 1.85 16.05
N LYS A 92 10.36 1.07 16.25
CA LYS A 92 10.37 -0.18 17.02
C LYS A 92 9.61 -1.27 16.27
N ASP A 93 9.90 -1.39 14.98
CA ASP A 93 9.26 -2.35 14.07
C ASP A 93 7.72 -2.22 14.02
N GLU A 94 7.21 -0.98 14.17
CA GLU A 94 5.79 -0.72 14.05
C GLU A 94 5.28 -1.15 12.66
N LEU A 95 4.26 -2.01 12.65
CA LEU A 95 3.50 -2.33 11.45
C LEU A 95 2.35 -1.33 11.25
N PRO A 96 1.90 -1.12 10.01
CA PRO A 96 0.69 -0.37 9.73
C PRO A 96 -0.51 -0.94 10.51
N GLU A 97 -1.51 -0.11 10.73
CA GLU A 97 -2.73 -0.49 11.44
C GLU A 97 -3.97 -0.02 10.68
N ILE A 98 -4.95 -0.89 10.56
CA ILE A 98 -6.28 -0.58 10.02
C ILE A 98 -7.31 -1.15 10.98
N PHE A 99 -8.28 -0.34 11.33
CA PHE A 99 -9.36 -0.72 12.23
C PHE A 99 -10.66 -0.83 11.44
N LEU A 100 -11.23 -2.03 11.39
CA LEU A 100 -12.51 -2.32 10.77
C LEU A 100 -13.55 -2.56 11.87
N SER A 101 -14.66 -1.86 11.80
CA SER A 101 -15.78 -2.12 12.71
C SER A 101 -16.47 -3.44 12.37
N LYS A 102 -17.15 -4.02 13.38
CA LYS A 102 -17.93 -5.24 13.16
C LYS A 102 -19.01 -5.04 12.09
N SER A 103 -19.65 -3.88 12.07
CA SER A 103 -20.69 -3.55 11.07
C SER A 103 -20.15 -3.46 9.66
N GLU A 104 -18.93 -2.96 9.46
CA GLU A 104 -18.29 -2.96 8.14
C GLU A 104 -17.99 -4.38 7.66
N ILE A 105 -17.46 -5.22 8.53
CA ILE A 105 -17.19 -6.62 8.20
C ILE A 105 -18.49 -7.34 7.85
N GLU A 106 -19.55 -7.17 8.66
CA GLU A 106 -20.87 -7.78 8.41
C GLU A 106 -21.51 -7.27 7.11
N TYR A 107 -21.26 -6.02 6.73
CA TYR A 107 -21.77 -5.44 5.50
C TYR A 107 -21.05 -5.94 4.25
N PHE A 108 -19.71 -6.01 4.28
CA PHE A 108 -18.91 -6.36 3.09
C PHE A 108 -18.73 -7.87 2.91
N ALA A 109 -18.67 -8.65 3.99
CA ALA A 109 -18.41 -10.09 3.89
C ALA A 109 -19.36 -10.87 2.98
N PRO A 110 -20.69 -10.57 2.91
CA PRO A 110 -21.58 -11.26 1.99
C PRO A 110 -21.22 -11.14 0.51
N PHE A 111 -20.57 -10.03 0.09
CA PHE A 111 -20.15 -9.83 -1.30
C PHE A 111 -19.05 -10.81 -1.75
N TYR A 112 -18.32 -11.37 -0.78
CA TYR A 112 -17.20 -12.28 -1.00
C TYR A 112 -17.48 -13.72 -0.55
N LYS A 113 -18.74 -14.06 -0.33
CA LYS A 113 -19.13 -15.44 -0.01
C LYS A 113 -19.17 -16.28 -1.29
N LEU A 114 -18.10 -17.04 -1.54
CA LEU A 114 -17.91 -17.85 -2.73
C LEU A 114 -17.87 -19.34 -2.36
N ASP A 115 -18.13 -20.22 -3.36
CA ASP A 115 -18.20 -21.67 -3.15
C ASP A 115 -16.83 -22.32 -2.87
N LYS A 116 -15.74 -21.68 -3.35
CA LYS A 116 -14.36 -22.12 -3.13
C LYS A 116 -13.63 -21.18 -2.18
N PRO A 117 -12.56 -21.64 -1.52
CA PRO A 117 -11.67 -20.75 -0.79
C PRO A 117 -11.15 -19.62 -1.69
N ILE A 118 -11.04 -18.42 -1.15
CA ILE A 118 -10.65 -17.25 -1.94
C ILE A 118 -9.12 -17.17 -2.04
N MET A 119 -8.63 -16.97 -3.25
CA MET A 119 -7.29 -16.47 -3.54
C MET A 119 -7.41 -15.07 -4.11
N VAL A 120 -6.78 -14.11 -3.45
CA VAL A 120 -6.76 -12.72 -3.92
C VAL A 120 -5.50 -12.47 -4.73
N ILE A 121 -5.64 -11.83 -5.88
CA ILE A 121 -4.52 -11.35 -6.68
C ILE A 121 -4.62 -9.84 -6.90
N GLN A 122 -3.47 -9.17 -6.93
CA GLN A 122 -3.35 -7.80 -7.38
C GLN A 122 -2.15 -7.69 -8.33
N PRO A 123 -2.33 -7.86 -9.63
CA PRO A 123 -1.24 -7.84 -10.61
C PRO A 123 -0.82 -6.44 -11.03
N CYS A 124 -1.68 -5.43 -10.86
CA CYS A 124 -1.40 -4.06 -11.31
C CYS A 124 -1.62 -3.04 -10.19
N GLY A 125 -0.78 -2.00 -10.16
CA GLY A 125 -0.81 -0.94 -9.17
C GLY A 125 -1.06 0.45 -9.76
N GLY A 126 -2.06 1.17 -9.25
CA GLY A 126 -2.37 2.53 -9.66
C GLY A 126 -3.10 2.64 -11.00
N PRO A 127 -3.35 3.86 -11.48
CA PRO A 127 -3.96 4.09 -12.78
C PRO A 127 -2.98 3.76 -13.90
N ILE A 128 -3.52 3.29 -15.03
CA ILE A 128 -2.76 3.18 -16.27
C ILE A 128 -2.86 4.54 -16.96
N GLU A 129 -1.73 5.22 -17.08
CA GLU A 129 -1.64 6.49 -17.79
C GLU A 129 -1.27 6.25 -19.24
N GLN A 130 -1.97 6.92 -20.14
CA GLN A 130 -1.63 6.87 -21.57
C GLN A 130 -0.25 7.55 -21.79
N PRO A 131 0.61 6.98 -22.64
CA PRO A 131 0.39 5.85 -23.56
C PRO A 131 0.69 4.47 -22.97
N LEU A 132 0.96 4.35 -21.68
CA LEU A 132 1.35 3.09 -21.03
C LEU A 132 0.15 2.16 -20.85
N LYS A 133 0.31 0.88 -21.19
CA LYS A 133 -0.69 -0.14 -20.96
C LYS A 133 -0.62 -0.75 -19.55
N TYR A 134 0.52 -0.65 -18.90
CA TYR A 134 0.77 -1.11 -17.53
C TYR A 134 2.00 -0.38 -16.97
N ASN A 135 2.09 -0.36 -15.65
CA ASN A 135 3.23 0.22 -14.96
C ASN A 135 4.21 -0.90 -14.57
N TRP A 136 5.13 -1.21 -15.48
CA TRP A 136 6.10 -2.30 -15.32
C TRP A 136 6.98 -2.19 -14.05
N VAL A 137 7.10 -1.05 -13.44
CA VAL A 137 7.85 -0.88 -12.18
C VAL A 137 7.23 -1.74 -11.06
N ARG A 138 5.94 -1.99 -11.13
CA ARG A 138 5.19 -2.76 -10.13
C ARG A 138 4.30 -3.84 -10.71
N ASP A 139 3.91 -3.71 -11.97
CA ASP A 139 2.91 -4.57 -12.57
C ASP A 139 3.55 -5.90 -12.99
N VAL A 140 2.87 -6.99 -12.65
CA VAL A 140 3.30 -8.34 -13.06
C VAL A 140 3.01 -8.53 -14.54
N PRO A 141 3.96 -9.06 -15.33
CA PRO A 141 3.71 -9.38 -16.74
C PRO A 141 2.44 -10.24 -16.89
N PRO A 142 1.54 -9.89 -17.81
CA PRO A 142 0.24 -10.56 -17.93
C PRO A 142 0.31 -12.09 -18.10
N VAL A 143 1.31 -12.56 -18.83
CA VAL A 143 1.52 -14.01 -19.04
C VAL A 143 1.82 -14.70 -17.72
N VAL A 144 2.73 -14.15 -16.93
CA VAL A 144 3.10 -14.72 -15.62
C VAL A 144 1.89 -14.76 -14.69
N MET A 145 1.10 -13.69 -14.65
CA MET A 145 -0.10 -13.69 -13.80
C MET A 145 -1.15 -14.68 -14.28
N GLN A 146 -1.36 -14.82 -15.61
CA GLN A 146 -2.28 -15.81 -16.13
C GLN A 146 -1.83 -17.25 -15.84
N ASP A 147 -0.53 -17.53 -15.86
CA ASP A 147 0.01 -18.84 -15.48
C ASP A 147 -0.24 -19.13 -13.99
N ILE A 148 -0.05 -18.16 -13.11
CA ILE A 148 -0.39 -18.28 -11.68
C ILE A 148 -1.89 -18.58 -11.53
N ILE A 149 -2.76 -17.85 -12.23
CA ILE A 149 -4.21 -18.06 -12.18
C ILE A 149 -4.55 -19.50 -12.64
N ASN A 150 -3.98 -19.93 -13.75
CA ASN A 150 -4.23 -21.26 -14.31
C ASN A 150 -3.80 -22.38 -13.37
N ALA A 151 -2.74 -22.19 -12.60
CA ALA A 151 -2.26 -23.16 -11.63
C ALA A 151 -3.21 -23.32 -10.41
N PHE A 152 -4.01 -22.30 -10.08
CA PHE A 152 -4.81 -22.31 -8.86
C PHE A 152 -6.34 -22.24 -9.06
N LYS A 153 -6.83 -22.00 -10.27
CA LYS A 153 -8.27 -21.81 -10.58
C LYS A 153 -9.16 -22.99 -10.19
N ASP A 154 -8.61 -24.19 -10.16
CA ASP A 154 -9.40 -25.39 -9.82
C ASP A 154 -9.59 -25.54 -8.31
N GLU A 155 -8.64 -25.03 -7.49
CA GLU A 155 -8.70 -25.09 -6.03
C GLU A 155 -9.36 -23.86 -5.41
N TYR A 156 -9.21 -22.68 -6.03
CA TYR A 156 -9.60 -21.39 -5.47
C TYR A 156 -10.58 -20.64 -6.36
N ALA A 157 -11.46 -19.88 -5.72
CA ALA A 157 -12.12 -18.75 -6.36
C ALA A 157 -11.14 -17.58 -6.39
N ILE A 158 -10.69 -17.19 -7.57
CA ILE A 158 -9.66 -16.14 -7.72
C ILE A 158 -10.32 -14.78 -7.87
N VAL A 159 -10.08 -13.90 -6.90
CA VAL A 159 -10.61 -12.55 -6.89
C VAL A 159 -9.49 -11.58 -7.22
N HIS A 160 -9.69 -10.80 -8.27
CA HIS A 160 -8.73 -9.86 -8.82
C HIS A 160 -9.05 -8.44 -8.36
N ILE A 161 -8.19 -7.88 -7.51
CA ILE A 161 -8.24 -6.45 -7.15
C ILE A 161 -7.76 -5.65 -8.35
N LYS A 162 -8.66 -4.91 -8.97
CA LYS A 162 -8.35 -4.10 -10.15
C LYS A 162 -9.09 -2.77 -10.14
N ARG A 163 -8.63 -1.86 -10.98
CA ARG A 163 -9.37 -0.66 -11.39
C ARG A 163 -10.16 -0.96 -12.67
N GLN A 164 -11.12 -0.12 -12.97
CA GLN A 164 -11.98 -0.29 -14.14
C GLN A 164 -11.18 -0.26 -15.46
N ASP A 165 -10.12 0.54 -15.50
CA ASP A 165 -9.24 0.74 -16.65
C ASP A 165 -8.18 -0.36 -16.85
N GLN A 166 -7.99 -1.24 -15.86
CA GLN A 166 -7.02 -2.33 -15.93
C GLN A 166 -7.60 -3.57 -16.62
N MET A 167 -6.72 -4.38 -17.21
CA MET A 167 -7.10 -5.61 -17.88
C MET A 167 -7.83 -6.59 -16.96
N THR A 168 -8.62 -7.48 -17.56
CA THR A 168 -9.27 -8.58 -16.86
C THR A 168 -8.60 -9.89 -17.26
N TYR A 169 -8.29 -10.73 -16.28
CA TYR A 169 -7.74 -12.06 -16.50
C TYR A 169 -8.84 -13.11 -16.59
N GLU A 170 -8.61 -14.16 -17.39
CA GLU A 170 -9.50 -15.29 -17.45
C GLU A 170 -9.58 -16.01 -16.10
N ASN A 171 -10.74 -16.61 -15.81
CA ASN A 171 -11.01 -17.35 -14.56
C ASN A 171 -10.85 -16.51 -13.28
N THR A 172 -11.10 -15.20 -13.35
CA THR A 172 -11.11 -14.32 -12.20
C THR A 172 -12.41 -13.55 -12.06
N THR A 173 -12.76 -13.21 -10.82
CA THR A 173 -13.82 -12.26 -10.50
C THR A 173 -13.19 -10.93 -10.10
N ALA A 174 -13.63 -9.84 -10.72
CA ALA A 174 -13.08 -8.52 -10.40
C ALA A 174 -13.64 -7.97 -9.08
N ALA A 175 -12.77 -7.42 -8.24
CA ALA A 175 -13.12 -6.57 -7.11
C ALA A 175 -12.72 -5.12 -7.43
N LEU A 176 -13.74 -4.27 -7.61
CA LEU A 176 -13.60 -2.85 -7.98
C LEU A 176 -14.00 -1.93 -6.81
N ASP A 177 -13.98 -2.44 -5.62
CA ASP A 177 -14.57 -1.82 -4.44
C ASP A 177 -13.64 -0.80 -3.75
N SER A 178 -14.20 -0.17 -2.72
CA SER A 178 -13.43 0.68 -1.82
C SER A 178 -12.31 -0.13 -1.13
N TRP A 179 -11.26 0.54 -0.72
CA TRP A 179 -10.15 -0.13 -0.04
C TRP A 179 -10.57 -0.78 1.29
N ARG A 180 -11.64 -0.30 1.96
CA ARG A 180 -12.17 -0.92 3.17
C ARG A 180 -12.90 -2.24 2.87
N SER A 181 -13.62 -2.30 1.76
CA SER A 181 -14.16 -3.56 1.22
C SER A 181 -13.04 -4.54 0.84
N ILE A 182 -11.98 -4.03 0.19
CA ILE A 182 -10.77 -4.83 -0.11
C ILE A 182 -10.11 -5.37 1.17
N ALA A 183 -10.09 -4.61 2.25
CA ALA A 183 -9.57 -5.10 3.53
C ALA A 183 -10.38 -6.30 4.06
N VAL A 184 -11.71 -6.27 3.96
CA VAL A 184 -12.56 -7.41 4.33
C VAL A 184 -12.34 -8.59 3.38
N LEU A 185 -12.21 -8.36 2.08
CA LEU A 185 -11.85 -9.40 1.11
C LEU A 185 -10.53 -10.11 1.47
N LEU A 186 -9.50 -9.33 1.82
CA LEU A 186 -8.20 -9.88 2.25
C LEU A 186 -8.34 -10.71 3.53
N MET A 187 -9.15 -10.28 4.50
CA MET A 187 -9.44 -11.06 5.72
C MET A 187 -10.12 -12.39 5.40
N MET A 188 -11.02 -12.43 4.43
CA MET A 188 -11.74 -13.64 4.02
C MET A 188 -10.90 -14.57 3.14
N SER A 189 -9.82 -14.08 2.55
CA SER A 189 -9.01 -14.85 1.61
C SER A 189 -8.06 -15.82 2.32
N LYS A 190 -7.88 -16.99 1.71
CA LYS A 190 -6.94 -18.02 2.17
C LYS A 190 -5.53 -17.81 1.60
N ARG A 191 -5.43 -17.28 0.40
CA ARG A 191 -4.17 -17.01 -0.30
C ARG A 191 -4.19 -15.61 -0.90
N ARG A 192 -3.02 -14.99 -1.00
CA ARG A 192 -2.84 -13.64 -1.53
C ARG A 192 -1.55 -13.57 -2.33
N VAL A 193 -1.64 -13.15 -3.59
CA VAL A 193 -0.50 -12.83 -4.45
C VAL A 193 -0.63 -11.36 -4.82
N LEU A 194 0.24 -10.57 -4.27
CA LEU A 194 0.17 -9.10 -4.28
C LEU A 194 1.45 -8.53 -4.89
N ILE A 195 1.43 -7.23 -5.11
CA ILE A 195 2.59 -6.45 -5.55
C ILE A 195 2.83 -5.28 -4.60
N ASP A 196 3.83 -4.45 -4.87
CA ASP A 196 4.02 -3.18 -4.18
C ASP A 196 2.86 -2.21 -4.47
N SER A 197 1.79 -2.38 -3.72
CA SER A 197 0.58 -1.57 -3.81
C SER A 197 -0.18 -1.57 -2.47
N SER A 198 -1.33 -0.88 -2.43
CA SER A 198 -2.12 -0.74 -1.19
C SER A 198 -2.48 -2.07 -0.54
N ALA A 199 -2.80 -3.11 -1.32
CA ALA A 199 -3.26 -4.38 -0.76
C ALA A 199 -2.21 -5.08 0.12
N GLN A 200 -0.91 -5.03 -0.23
CA GLN A 200 0.12 -5.63 0.62
C GLN A 200 0.27 -4.87 1.95
N HIS A 201 0.12 -3.54 1.94
CA HIS A 201 0.13 -2.75 3.16
C HIS A 201 -1.13 -2.99 4.02
N ILE A 202 -2.30 -3.19 3.39
CA ILE A 202 -3.53 -3.58 4.09
C ILE A 202 -3.36 -4.97 4.71
N ALA A 203 -2.83 -5.93 3.95
CA ALA A 203 -2.58 -7.27 4.44
C ALA A 203 -1.62 -7.26 5.66
N ALA A 204 -0.54 -6.47 5.59
CA ALA A 204 0.37 -6.29 6.72
C ALA A 204 -0.34 -5.67 7.94
N ALA A 205 -1.16 -4.62 7.74
CA ALA A 205 -1.93 -3.97 8.80
C ALA A 205 -2.93 -4.90 9.50
N LEU A 206 -3.41 -5.92 8.78
CA LEU A 206 -4.35 -6.92 9.29
C LEU A 206 -3.67 -8.20 9.80
N GLY A 207 -2.34 -8.27 9.79
CA GLY A 207 -1.60 -9.46 10.20
C GLY A 207 -1.76 -10.66 9.26
N LEU A 208 -1.95 -10.43 7.96
CA LEU A 208 -2.23 -11.45 6.94
C LEU A 208 -0.98 -11.72 6.07
N PRO A 209 -0.17 -12.75 6.35
CA PRO A 209 0.96 -13.12 5.51
C PRO A 209 0.53 -13.33 4.05
N SER A 210 1.30 -12.76 3.13
CA SER A 210 0.99 -12.78 1.68
C SER A 210 2.26 -13.07 0.88
N MET A 211 2.13 -13.57 -0.33
CA MET A 211 3.20 -13.52 -1.31
C MET A 211 3.18 -12.15 -1.96
N VAL A 212 4.31 -11.47 -2.01
CA VAL A 212 4.45 -10.17 -2.66
C VAL A 212 5.53 -10.25 -3.73
N LEU A 213 5.15 -9.97 -4.96
CA LEU A 213 6.06 -9.95 -6.11
C LEU A 213 6.66 -8.55 -6.26
N TRP A 214 7.98 -8.50 -6.28
CA TRP A 214 8.75 -7.27 -6.43
C TRP A 214 9.40 -7.26 -7.80
N ILE A 215 9.20 -6.19 -8.55
CA ILE A 215 9.70 -6.06 -9.92
C ILE A 215 10.70 -4.92 -10.01
N GLY A 216 10.27 -3.67 -9.97
CA GLY A 216 11.14 -2.50 -10.03
C GLY A 216 11.15 -1.69 -8.74
N THR A 217 10.43 -2.10 -7.71
CA THR A 217 10.48 -1.50 -6.37
C THR A 217 11.12 -2.46 -5.38
N SER A 218 11.68 -1.94 -4.31
CA SER A 218 12.48 -2.71 -3.36
C SER A 218 11.65 -3.22 -2.18
N SER A 219 11.68 -4.54 -1.95
CA SER A 219 11.10 -5.16 -0.75
C SER A 219 11.77 -4.67 0.55
N LYS A 220 13.04 -4.27 0.47
CA LYS A 220 13.79 -3.72 1.61
C LYS A 220 13.19 -2.39 2.08
N VAL A 221 12.68 -1.58 1.15
CA VAL A 221 12.09 -0.27 1.45
C VAL A 221 10.61 -0.39 1.80
N PHE A 222 9.84 -1.17 1.05
CA PHE A 222 8.37 -1.20 1.15
C PHE A 222 7.80 -2.51 1.70
N GLY A 223 8.62 -3.55 1.81
CA GLY A 223 8.18 -4.87 2.24
C GLY A 223 8.04 -5.01 3.75
N TYR A 224 7.44 -6.11 4.15
CA TYR A 224 7.29 -6.52 5.54
C TYR A 224 7.83 -7.94 5.69
N GLU A 225 8.53 -8.24 6.79
CA GLU A 225 9.11 -9.56 7.05
C GLU A 225 8.07 -10.69 7.13
N MET A 226 6.85 -10.35 7.51
CA MET A 226 5.75 -11.31 7.57
C MET A 226 5.30 -11.82 6.19
N HIS A 227 5.67 -11.15 5.11
CA HIS A 227 5.33 -11.54 3.74
C HIS A 227 6.43 -12.43 3.13
N ALA A 228 6.03 -13.35 2.26
CA ALA A 228 6.95 -14.01 1.35
C ALA A 228 7.27 -13.03 0.22
N ASN A 229 8.36 -12.28 0.40
CA ASN A 229 8.83 -11.31 -0.59
C ASN A 229 9.62 -12.04 -1.68
N VAL A 230 9.08 -12.04 -2.90
CA VAL A 230 9.69 -12.70 -4.06
C VAL A 230 10.19 -11.64 -5.03
N ASP A 231 11.49 -11.57 -5.21
CA ASP A 231 12.08 -10.76 -6.26
C ASP A 231 11.83 -11.45 -7.60
N ALA A 232 10.97 -10.82 -8.41
CA ALA A 232 10.60 -11.29 -9.74
C ALA A 232 11.38 -10.57 -10.85
N SER A 233 12.34 -9.71 -10.48
CA SER A 233 13.25 -9.08 -11.43
C SER A 233 14.24 -10.11 -11.98
N THR A 234 14.68 -9.92 -13.23
CA THR A 234 15.71 -10.76 -13.83
C THR A 234 17.08 -10.13 -13.61
N PRO A 235 18.07 -10.89 -13.07
CA PRO A 235 19.38 -10.36 -12.69
C PRO A 235 20.22 -9.82 -13.84
N ASP A 236 19.93 -10.26 -15.06
CA ASP A 236 20.77 -10.02 -16.24
C ASP A 236 20.51 -8.67 -16.93
N LYS A 237 19.63 -7.88 -16.38
CA LYS A 237 19.35 -6.58 -16.98
C LYS A 237 19.98 -5.50 -16.14
N GLU A 238 20.72 -4.66 -16.80
CA GLU A 238 21.14 -3.36 -16.30
C GLU A 238 19.92 -2.50 -15.96
N ILE A 239 19.09 -3.03 -15.06
CA ILE A 239 18.02 -2.25 -14.52
C ILE A 239 18.68 -1.38 -13.50
N ASN A 240 18.96 -0.26 -13.98
CA ASN A 240 19.46 0.81 -13.20
C ASN A 240 18.44 1.11 -12.09
N LEU A 241 18.90 1.27 -10.88
CA LEU A 241 18.15 1.80 -9.74
C LEU A 241 17.38 3.09 -10.07
N ASP A 242 17.73 3.75 -11.14
CA ASP A 242 17.00 4.84 -11.74
C ASP A 242 15.50 4.54 -11.89
N HIS A 243 15.10 3.30 -12.14
CA HIS A 243 13.70 2.91 -12.26
C HIS A 243 12.88 3.18 -11.00
N MET A 244 13.47 3.14 -9.83
CA MET A 244 12.80 3.57 -8.62
C MET A 244 12.52 5.07 -8.59
N TYR A 245 13.34 5.83 -9.27
CA TYR A 245 13.20 7.28 -9.38
C TYR A 245 12.19 7.69 -10.44
N TYR A 246 11.95 6.88 -11.46
CA TYR A 246 11.01 7.19 -12.53
C TYR A 246 9.59 7.47 -12.06
N GLN A 247 9.13 6.84 -11.03
CA GLN A 247 7.83 7.16 -10.45
C GLN A 247 7.74 8.62 -9.96
N ARG A 248 8.86 9.32 -9.85
CA ARG A 248 8.93 10.66 -9.31
C ARG A 248 9.41 11.69 -10.29
N LEU A 249 10.21 11.26 -11.23
CA LEU A 249 10.83 12.11 -12.24
C LEU A 249 10.49 11.54 -13.61
N PRO A 250 9.26 11.78 -14.13
CA PRO A 250 8.84 11.28 -15.44
C PRO A 250 9.63 11.93 -16.58
N LEU A 251 10.88 12.26 -16.32
CA LEU A 251 11.73 13.05 -17.22
C LEU A 251 12.60 12.20 -18.14
N PHE A 252 12.65 10.89 -17.93
CA PHE A 252 13.70 10.10 -18.55
C PHE A 252 13.16 8.83 -19.18
N GLU A 253 13.39 8.70 -20.47
CA GLU A 253 13.32 7.50 -21.29
C GLU A 253 11.96 6.85 -21.53
N ASP A 254 11.94 5.96 -22.48
CA ASP A 254 10.76 5.19 -22.90
C ASP A 254 10.46 4.07 -21.88
N ILE A 255 9.65 4.39 -20.90
CA ILE A 255 9.15 3.41 -19.92
C ILE A 255 8.02 2.53 -20.46
N SER A 256 7.73 2.61 -21.76
CA SER A 256 6.71 1.79 -22.41
C SER A 256 7.10 0.32 -22.51
N LYS A 257 8.39 0.00 -22.37
CA LYS A 257 8.91 -1.36 -22.46
C LYS A 257 9.17 -1.92 -21.05
N CYS A 258 8.61 -3.08 -20.77
CA CYS A 258 8.94 -3.81 -19.55
C CYS A 258 10.43 -4.21 -19.59
N PRO A 259 11.25 -3.80 -18.62
CA PRO A 259 12.65 -4.19 -18.55
C PRO A 259 12.86 -5.62 -18.08
N TYR A 260 11.80 -6.27 -17.60
CA TYR A 260 11.79 -7.65 -17.12
C TYR A 260 11.08 -8.54 -18.13
N THR A 261 11.71 -9.58 -18.55
CA THR A 261 11.12 -10.57 -19.47
C THR A 261 11.35 -11.96 -18.95
#